data_b907ad985ca917246b5da5ea569faf04
#
_entry.id   b907ad985ca917246b5da5ea569faf04
#
_cell.length_a   1.000
_cell.length_b   1.000
_cell.length_c   1.000
_cell.angle_alpha   90.00
_cell.angle_beta   90.00
_cell.angle_gamma   90.00
#
_symmetry.space_group_name_H-M   'P 1'
#
loop_
_entity.id
_entity.type
_entity.pdbx_description
1 polymer ?
#
loop_
_entity_poly.entity_id
_entity_poly.type
_entity_poly.pdbx_seq_one_letter_code
_entity_poly.pdbx_strand_id
1 'polypeptide(L)'
;MIIAEFVHTAFILSKNQKEDKRMKNINKKFAKEDIDCLRFIVGKKLSSIKHDEFFWGNFSTSKVSFYVDSQIFQLRLKEESLDFLWGEEDVSVFSFQKCEEKDTNTIYIDEKAPKPLITKIDEIVKNIIIIEDTIKAFNQEGQFGQFTYVFGIIIKTENKEYCFWKENYFEDDIYIAKGQNPKENMPDIDSLWNDWAPGCYSENSRNYIEISKIVE
;
A
#
# COMPACT_ATOMS: atom_id res chain seq x y z
N MET A 1 11.01 -27.87 11.67
CA MET A 1 11.18 -27.91 13.14
C MET A 1 11.99 -26.70 13.67
N ILE A 2 12.12 -25.62 12.92
CA ILE A 2 12.84 -24.38 13.31
C ILE A 2 11.87 -23.20 13.53
N ILE A 3 10.67 -23.23 12.96
CA ILE A 3 9.68 -22.13 13.05
C ILE A 3 9.00 -22.06 14.44
N ALA A 4 8.91 -23.17 15.16
CA ALA A 4 8.25 -23.20 16.49
C ALA A 4 9.07 -22.54 17.62
N GLU A 5 10.38 -22.38 17.48
CA GLU A 5 11.23 -21.76 18.49
C GLU A 5 11.19 -20.23 18.47
N PHE A 6 10.97 -19.61 17.30
CA PHE A 6 10.88 -18.15 17.17
C PHE A 6 9.62 -17.60 17.87
N VAL A 7 8.49 -18.28 17.73
CA VAL A 7 7.21 -17.85 18.35
C VAL A 7 7.29 -17.92 19.88
N HIS A 8 8.03 -18.88 20.42
CA HIS A 8 8.17 -19.04 21.88
C HIS A 8 9.08 -17.98 22.50
N THR A 9 10.07 -17.48 21.76
CA THR A 9 11.00 -16.45 22.23
C THR A 9 10.32 -15.07 22.27
N ALA A 10 9.47 -14.74 21.32
CA ALA A 10 8.68 -13.50 21.34
C ALA A 10 7.72 -13.44 22.53
N PHE A 11 7.14 -14.58 22.92
CA PHE A 11 6.21 -14.65 24.05
C PHE A 11 6.89 -14.55 25.43
N ILE A 12 8.18 -14.90 25.54
CA ILE A 12 8.95 -14.86 26.80
C ILE A 12 9.55 -13.47 27.05
N LEU A 13 9.89 -12.71 26.00
CA LEU A 13 10.44 -11.36 26.13
C LEU A 13 9.41 -10.34 26.64
N SER A 14 8.11 -10.62 26.49
CA SER A 14 7.04 -9.72 26.96
C SER A 14 6.87 -9.66 28.50
N LYS A 15 7.53 -10.52 29.27
CA LYS A 15 7.34 -10.61 30.73
C LYS A 15 8.19 -9.68 31.57
N ASN A 16 9.19 -8.99 31.03
CA ASN A 16 10.17 -8.24 31.85
C ASN A 16 10.32 -6.75 31.54
N GLN A 17 9.54 -6.18 30.65
CA GLN A 17 9.48 -4.73 30.49
C GLN A 17 8.24 -4.18 31.20
N LYS A 18 8.45 -3.30 32.17
CA LYS A 18 7.43 -2.32 32.60
C LYS A 18 7.27 -1.33 31.46
N GLU A 19 6.65 -1.77 30.37
CA GLU A 19 6.36 -0.92 29.24
C GLU A 19 5.29 0.11 29.59
N ASP A 20 5.53 1.32 29.12
CA ASP A 20 4.61 2.44 29.14
C ASP A 20 3.26 1.96 28.60
N LYS A 21 2.24 1.83 29.46
CA LYS A 21 0.89 1.29 29.16
C LYS A 21 0.10 2.16 28.18
N ARG A 22 0.75 2.99 27.38
CA ARG A 22 0.08 3.82 26.39
C ARG A 22 -0.27 3.01 25.17
N MET A 23 -1.54 3.08 24.78
CA MET A 23 -2.02 2.53 23.51
C MET A 23 -1.19 3.10 22.35
N LYS A 24 -0.53 2.23 21.58
CA LYS A 24 0.20 2.65 20.38
C LYS A 24 -0.80 2.99 19.27
N ASN A 25 -0.67 4.17 18.68
CA ASN A 25 -1.52 4.61 17.58
C ASN A 25 -0.64 5.03 16.40
N ILE A 26 -0.55 4.14 15.42
CA ILE A 26 0.29 4.31 14.22
C ILE A 26 -0.62 4.71 13.06
N ASN A 27 -0.30 5.84 12.43
CA ASN A 27 -1.08 6.36 11.31
C ASN A 27 -0.17 6.62 10.11
N LYS A 28 -0.36 5.82 9.04
CA LYS A 28 0.38 5.87 7.77
C LYS A 28 -0.57 6.08 6.59
N LYS A 29 -1.42 7.09 6.72
CA LYS A 29 -2.27 7.58 5.63
C LYS A 29 -1.45 8.44 4.66
N PHE A 30 -2.01 8.69 3.48
CA PHE A 30 -1.45 9.67 2.57
C PHE A 30 -1.31 11.04 3.24
N ALA A 31 -0.17 11.68 3.00
CA ALA A 31 0.04 13.08 3.36
C ALA A 31 -0.89 13.99 2.52
N LYS A 32 -1.02 15.23 2.93
CA LYS A 32 -1.83 16.20 2.19
C LYS A 32 -1.33 16.38 0.76
N GLU A 33 -0.04 16.41 0.57
CA GLU A 33 0.64 16.56 -0.73
C GLU A 33 0.33 15.40 -1.66
N ASP A 34 0.25 14.16 -1.15
CA ASP A 34 -0.13 12.97 -1.92
C ASP A 34 -1.59 13.10 -2.38
N ILE A 35 -2.49 13.52 -1.48
CA ILE A 35 -3.90 13.72 -1.78
C ILE A 35 -4.09 14.84 -2.82
N ASP A 36 -3.33 15.93 -2.73
CA ASP A 36 -3.39 17.04 -3.68
C ASP A 36 -2.92 16.58 -5.08
N CYS A 37 -1.89 15.73 -5.16
CA CYS A 37 -1.47 15.09 -6.42
C CYS A 37 -2.55 14.13 -6.98
N LEU A 38 -3.20 13.34 -6.14
CA LEU A 38 -4.30 12.47 -6.56
C LEU A 38 -5.49 13.29 -7.09
N ARG A 39 -5.86 14.38 -6.43
CA ARG A 39 -6.91 15.30 -6.88
C ARG A 39 -6.57 15.95 -8.22
N PHE A 40 -5.31 16.34 -8.41
CA PHE A 40 -4.87 16.99 -9.63
C PHE A 40 -5.10 16.11 -10.86
N ILE A 41 -4.92 14.80 -10.77
CA ILE A 41 -5.07 13.90 -11.93
C ILE A 41 -6.53 13.56 -12.24
N VAL A 42 -7.48 13.82 -11.36
CA VAL A 42 -8.92 13.65 -11.64
C VAL A 42 -9.37 14.63 -12.72
N GLY A 43 -10.03 14.13 -13.75
CA GLY A 43 -10.45 14.87 -14.94
C GLY A 43 -9.35 15.07 -15.99
N LYS A 44 -8.16 14.52 -15.76
CA LYS A 44 -7.03 14.56 -16.71
C LYS A 44 -6.94 13.27 -17.51
N LYS A 45 -6.24 13.34 -18.64
CA LYS A 45 -6.01 12.19 -19.52
C LYS A 45 -4.84 11.36 -18.97
N LEU A 46 -5.13 10.12 -18.58
CA LEU A 46 -4.13 9.11 -18.28
C LEU A 46 -3.71 8.42 -19.58
N SER A 47 -2.54 8.76 -20.10
CA SER A 47 -2.03 8.22 -21.37
C SER A 47 -1.49 6.81 -21.22
N SER A 48 -0.75 6.55 -20.14
CA SER A 48 -0.15 5.24 -19.90
C SER A 48 0.25 5.06 -18.43
N ILE A 49 0.48 3.81 -18.07
CA ILE A 49 1.08 3.38 -16.82
C ILE A 49 2.37 2.64 -17.16
N LYS A 50 3.45 2.93 -16.42
CA LYS A 50 4.74 2.24 -16.51
C LYS A 50 5.07 1.60 -15.16
N HIS A 51 5.37 0.31 -15.18
CA HIS A 51 5.81 -0.45 -14.00
C HIS A 51 6.77 -1.56 -14.45
N ASP A 52 7.43 -2.18 -13.50
CA ASP A 52 8.28 -3.31 -13.80
C ASP A 52 7.44 -4.57 -14.02
N GLU A 53 7.84 -5.39 -14.99
CA GLU A 53 7.23 -6.70 -15.20
C GLU A 53 7.93 -7.70 -14.30
N PHE A 54 7.26 -8.14 -13.24
CA PHE A 54 7.77 -9.24 -12.43
C PHE A 54 7.47 -10.59 -13.06
N PHE A 55 8.35 -11.57 -12.79
CA PHE A 55 8.32 -12.94 -13.36
C PHE A 55 7.00 -13.69 -13.08
N TRP A 56 6.13 -13.18 -12.20
CA TRP A 56 4.89 -13.79 -11.74
C TRP A 56 3.61 -13.03 -12.16
N GLY A 57 3.71 -12.11 -13.08
CA GLY A 57 2.56 -11.61 -13.86
C GLY A 57 2.02 -10.24 -13.50
N ASN A 58 1.57 -9.91 -12.33
CA ASN A 58 0.83 -8.66 -12.05
C ASN A 58 1.45 -7.75 -10.98
N PHE A 59 2.68 -7.98 -10.63
CA PHE A 59 3.37 -7.23 -9.60
C PHE A 59 4.24 -6.13 -10.18
N SER A 60 4.38 -5.05 -9.42
CA SER A 60 5.42 -4.07 -9.63
C SER A 60 6.21 -3.90 -8.35
N THR A 61 7.52 -3.89 -8.43
CA THR A 61 8.37 -3.58 -7.27
C THR A 61 8.27 -2.12 -6.92
N SER A 62 7.96 -1.82 -5.70
CA SER A 62 8.03 -0.53 -5.01
C SER A 62 7.44 0.70 -5.72
N LYS A 63 7.21 0.72 -7.04
CA LYS A 63 6.72 1.90 -7.75
C LYS A 63 5.95 1.63 -9.03
N VAL A 64 4.93 2.47 -9.29
CA VAL A 64 4.17 2.54 -10.54
C VAL A 64 4.12 4.00 -10.99
N SER A 65 4.45 4.26 -12.27
CA SER A 65 4.46 5.61 -12.85
C SER A 65 3.24 5.82 -13.75
N PHE A 66 2.58 6.97 -13.61
CA PHE A 66 1.37 7.38 -14.32
C PHE A 66 1.67 8.59 -15.19
N TYR A 67 1.51 8.45 -16.49
CA TYR A 67 1.68 9.54 -17.46
C TYR A 67 0.34 10.23 -17.66
N VAL A 68 0.19 11.41 -17.09
CA VAL A 68 -1.07 12.17 -17.07
C VAL A 68 -0.86 13.51 -17.74
N ASP A 69 -1.51 13.74 -18.89
CA ASP A 69 -1.25 14.88 -19.78
C ASP A 69 0.27 14.97 -20.09
N SER A 70 0.93 16.08 -19.71
CA SER A 70 2.37 16.30 -19.87
C SER A 70 3.18 16.08 -18.58
N GLN A 71 2.60 15.46 -17.57
CA GLN A 71 3.20 15.27 -16.26
C GLN A 71 3.29 13.79 -15.90
N ILE A 72 4.22 13.47 -15.00
CA ILE A 72 4.41 12.12 -14.51
C ILE A 72 4.20 12.13 -13.00
N PHE A 73 3.37 11.20 -12.53
CA PHE A 73 3.14 10.93 -11.11
C PHE A 73 3.57 9.52 -10.80
N GLN A 74 3.93 9.28 -9.55
CA GLN A 74 4.39 7.97 -9.13
C GLN A 74 3.77 7.56 -7.81
N LEU A 75 3.14 6.39 -7.79
CA LEU A 75 2.80 5.65 -6.57
C LEU A 75 4.03 4.86 -6.17
N ARG A 76 4.51 5.06 -4.94
CA ARG A 76 5.68 4.38 -4.39
C ARG A 76 5.35 3.75 -3.05
N LEU A 77 5.94 2.60 -2.82
CA LEU A 77 6.14 2.06 -1.48
C LEU A 77 7.54 2.45 -1.00
N LYS A 78 7.62 2.83 0.26
CA LYS A 78 8.85 3.18 0.93
C LYS A 78 8.86 2.51 2.29
N GLU A 79 9.93 1.82 2.61
CA GLU A 79 10.13 1.27 3.95
C GLU A 79 10.38 2.38 4.97
N GLU A 80 9.71 2.27 6.09
CA GLU A 80 9.92 3.11 7.27
C GLU A 80 10.02 2.22 8.50
N SER A 81 11.14 2.36 9.23
CA SER A 81 11.29 1.69 10.52
C SER A 81 10.42 2.37 11.57
N LEU A 82 9.57 1.60 12.21
CA LEU A 82 8.57 2.07 13.17
C LEU A 82 8.65 1.25 14.46
N ASP A 83 8.43 1.91 15.60
CA ASP A 83 8.05 1.23 16.83
C ASP A 83 6.61 0.70 16.69
N PHE A 84 6.50 -0.48 16.04
CA PHE A 84 5.23 -1.11 15.72
C PHE A 84 4.56 -1.69 16.98
N LEU A 85 3.44 -2.39 16.83
CA LEU A 85 2.62 -2.87 17.95
C LEU A 85 3.39 -3.78 18.91
N TRP A 86 4.37 -4.52 18.42
CA TRP A 86 5.18 -5.48 19.21
C TRP A 86 6.69 -5.21 19.23
N GLY A 87 7.16 -4.14 18.61
CA GLY A 87 8.59 -3.77 18.54
C GLY A 87 8.94 -2.98 17.30
N GLU A 88 10.22 -2.80 17.05
CA GLU A 88 10.68 -2.17 15.80
C GLU A 88 10.43 -3.10 14.62
N GLU A 89 9.75 -2.55 13.59
CA GLU A 89 9.43 -3.21 12.34
C GLU A 89 9.60 -2.24 11.17
N ASP A 90 10.03 -2.75 10.03
CA ASP A 90 10.05 -2.01 8.78
C ASP A 90 8.71 -2.19 8.08
N VAL A 91 7.97 -1.08 7.94
CA VAL A 91 6.63 -1.05 7.37
C VAL A 91 6.66 -0.30 6.05
N SER A 92 6.09 -0.89 5.00
CA SER A 92 5.96 -0.22 3.72
C SER A 92 4.84 0.81 3.72
N VAL A 93 5.14 2.04 3.33
CA VAL A 93 4.20 3.17 3.32
C VAL A 93 4.03 3.70 1.90
N PHE A 94 2.80 3.90 1.46
CA PHE A 94 2.51 4.53 0.17
C PHE A 94 2.75 6.04 0.19
N SER A 95 3.31 6.53 -0.92
CA SER A 95 3.29 7.95 -1.30
C SER A 95 2.87 8.11 -2.75
N PHE A 96 2.27 9.26 -3.12
CA PHE A 96 1.86 9.57 -4.48
C PHE A 96 2.32 10.98 -4.85
N GLN A 97 3.37 11.09 -5.67
CA GLN A 97 4.04 12.35 -5.94
C GLN A 97 4.33 12.55 -7.42
N LYS A 98 4.43 13.82 -7.82
CA LYS A 98 4.96 14.19 -9.13
C LYS A 98 6.45 13.83 -9.19
N CYS A 99 6.90 13.30 -10.33
CA CYS A 99 8.31 12.92 -10.55
C CYS A 99 8.78 13.33 -11.94
N GLU A 100 10.08 13.16 -12.19
CA GLU A 100 10.70 13.34 -13.51
C GLU A 100 10.83 12.00 -14.24
N GLU A 101 11.02 12.05 -15.59
CA GLU A 101 11.17 10.84 -16.41
C GLU A 101 12.32 9.93 -15.92
N LYS A 102 13.44 10.51 -15.46
CA LYS A 102 14.56 9.74 -14.93
C LYS A 102 14.20 8.88 -13.73
N ASP A 103 13.21 9.32 -12.93
CA ASP A 103 12.76 8.62 -11.69
C ASP A 103 11.88 7.42 -12.01
N THR A 104 11.37 7.33 -13.25
CA THR A 104 10.54 6.22 -13.70
C THR A 104 11.33 4.94 -14.01
N ASN A 105 12.65 5.06 -14.11
CA ASN A 105 13.51 3.92 -14.40
C ASN A 105 13.88 3.20 -13.11
N THR A 106 13.82 1.88 -13.14
CA THR A 106 14.34 1.04 -12.06
C THR A 106 15.81 0.75 -12.34
N ILE A 107 16.64 0.94 -11.34
CA ILE A 107 18.05 0.58 -11.42
C ILE A 107 18.17 -0.89 -11.04
N TYR A 108 18.39 -1.73 -12.04
CA TYR A 108 18.67 -3.14 -11.81
C TYR A 108 20.18 -3.37 -11.74
N ILE A 109 20.58 -4.21 -10.81
CA ILE A 109 21.98 -4.62 -10.65
C ILE A 109 22.29 -5.79 -11.58
N ASP A 110 21.27 -6.49 -12.09
CA ASP A 110 21.40 -7.68 -12.94
C ASP A 110 20.85 -7.42 -14.35
N GLU A 111 21.61 -7.84 -15.38
CA GLU A 111 21.17 -7.78 -16.80
C GLU A 111 19.93 -8.63 -17.11
N LYS A 112 19.57 -9.56 -16.21
CA LYS A 112 18.36 -10.40 -16.29
C LYS A 112 17.13 -9.75 -15.68
N ALA A 113 17.24 -8.52 -15.20
CA ALA A 113 16.13 -7.81 -14.58
C ALA A 113 14.95 -7.66 -15.55
N PRO A 114 13.72 -7.71 -15.05
CA PRO A 114 12.53 -7.57 -15.88
C PRO A 114 12.51 -6.19 -16.57
N LYS A 115 12.03 -6.19 -17.81
CA LYS A 115 11.90 -4.94 -18.57
C LYS A 115 10.68 -4.18 -18.07
N PRO A 116 10.71 -2.83 -18.08
CA PRO A 116 9.54 -2.05 -17.73
C PRO A 116 8.39 -2.32 -18.72
N LEU A 117 7.21 -2.60 -18.21
CA LEU A 117 5.98 -2.75 -18.96
C LEU A 117 5.27 -1.39 -19.06
N ILE A 118 4.92 -0.97 -20.28
CA ILE A 118 4.15 0.23 -20.53
C ILE A 118 2.77 -0.17 -21.04
N THR A 119 1.74 0.08 -20.25
CA THR A 119 0.34 -0.13 -20.62
C THR A 119 -0.26 1.18 -21.12
N LYS A 120 -0.64 1.26 -22.39
CA LYS A 120 -1.38 2.39 -22.94
C LYS A 120 -2.83 2.36 -22.45
N ILE A 121 -3.34 3.53 -22.07
CA ILE A 121 -4.70 3.69 -21.51
C ILE A 121 -5.48 4.68 -22.37
N ASP A 122 -4.98 5.91 -22.52
CA ASP A 122 -5.59 7.01 -23.29
C ASP A 122 -7.03 7.38 -22.89
N GLU A 123 -7.33 7.31 -21.60
CA GLU A 123 -8.66 7.58 -21.03
C GLU A 123 -8.60 8.69 -19.97
N ILE A 124 -9.75 9.36 -19.75
CA ILE A 124 -9.88 10.37 -18.69
C ILE A 124 -10.07 9.68 -17.34
N VAL A 125 -9.32 10.12 -16.32
CA VAL A 125 -9.53 9.72 -14.94
C VAL A 125 -10.84 10.34 -14.44
N LYS A 126 -11.81 9.53 -14.09
CA LYS A 126 -13.13 9.98 -13.60
C LYS A 126 -13.17 10.14 -12.10
N ASN A 127 -12.55 9.23 -11.39
CA ASN A 127 -12.51 9.21 -9.93
C ASN A 127 -11.30 8.44 -9.43
N ILE A 128 -10.88 8.71 -8.20
CA ILE A 128 -9.87 7.93 -7.47
C ILE A 128 -10.45 7.55 -6.12
N ILE A 129 -10.22 6.32 -5.72
CA ILE A 129 -10.60 5.82 -4.41
C ILE A 129 -9.32 5.42 -3.68
N ILE A 130 -9.12 5.96 -2.49
CA ILE A 130 -8.08 5.51 -1.56
C ILE A 130 -8.67 4.36 -0.74
N ILE A 131 -7.91 3.31 -0.56
CA ILE A 131 -8.26 2.17 0.28
C ILE A 131 -7.44 2.29 1.55
N GLU A 132 -8.13 2.49 2.68
CA GLU A 132 -7.50 2.57 3.99
C GLU A 132 -7.92 1.39 4.85
N ASP A 133 -6.94 0.67 5.39
CA ASP A 133 -7.16 -0.38 6.38
C ASP A 133 -6.85 0.14 7.78
N THR A 134 -7.66 -0.27 8.74
CA THR A 134 -7.44 -0.01 10.17
C THR A 134 -7.51 -1.32 10.92
N ILE A 135 -6.48 -1.60 11.70
CA ILE A 135 -6.33 -2.77 12.54
C ILE A 135 -6.27 -2.29 13.98
N LYS A 136 -7.16 -2.80 14.83
CA LYS A 136 -7.11 -2.62 16.28
C LYS A 136 -6.68 -3.92 16.89
N ALA A 137 -5.57 -3.92 17.60
CA ALA A 137 -4.99 -5.11 18.23
C ALA A 137 -5.33 -5.17 19.72
N PHE A 138 -5.69 -6.36 20.18
CA PHE A 138 -6.14 -6.61 21.56
C PHE A 138 -5.32 -7.72 22.21
N ASN A 139 -5.13 -7.58 23.51
CA ASN A 139 -4.63 -8.63 24.40
C ASN A 139 -5.61 -8.86 25.55
N GLN A 140 -5.21 -9.62 26.56
CA GLN A 140 -6.05 -9.93 27.74
C GLN A 140 -6.42 -8.68 28.58
N GLU A 141 -5.65 -7.59 28.47
CA GLU A 141 -5.90 -6.33 29.19
C GLU A 141 -6.77 -5.35 28.38
N GLY A 142 -7.06 -5.63 27.12
CA GLY A 142 -7.85 -4.79 26.20
C GLY A 142 -7.09 -4.38 24.95
N GLN A 143 -7.53 -3.29 24.31
CA GLN A 143 -6.86 -2.76 23.13
C GLN A 143 -5.50 -2.17 23.52
N PHE A 144 -4.42 -2.67 22.91
CA PHE A 144 -3.06 -2.18 23.17
C PHE A 144 -2.49 -1.37 21.98
N GLY A 145 -3.11 -1.44 20.81
CA GLY A 145 -2.65 -0.67 19.68
C GLY A 145 -3.68 -0.51 18.55
N GLN A 146 -3.41 0.45 17.69
CA GLN A 146 -4.13 0.66 16.44
C GLN A 146 -3.13 1.04 15.34
N PHE A 147 -3.29 0.44 14.17
CA PHE A 147 -2.54 0.74 12.95
C PHE A 147 -3.51 1.11 11.84
N THR A 148 -3.40 2.33 11.31
CA THR A 148 -4.17 2.79 10.15
C THR A 148 -3.20 3.16 9.04
N TYR A 149 -3.43 2.65 7.82
CA TYR A 149 -2.53 2.85 6.69
C TYR A 149 -3.28 2.82 5.36
N VAL A 150 -2.65 3.36 4.32
CA VAL A 150 -3.12 3.19 2.95
C VAL A 150 -2.77 1.79 2.48
N PHE A 151 -3.78 0.99 2.16
CA PHE A 151 -3.61 -0.34 1.57
C PHE A 151 -3.45 -0.25 0.04
N GLY A 152 -4.11 0.71 -0.61
CA GLY A 152 -4.02 0.86 -2.05
C GLY A 152 -4.83 2.03 -2.60
N ILE A 153 -4.89 2.11 -3.93
CA ILE A 153 -5.74 3.05 -4.66
C ILE A 153 -6.47 2.36 -5.82
N ILE A 154 -7.65 2.89 -6.18
CA ILE A 154 -8.36 2.54 -7.40
C ILE A 154 -8.45 3.80 -8.27
N ILE A 155 -7.97 3.73 -9.50
CA ILE A 155 -8.14 4.77 -10.51
C ILE A 155 -9.25 4.33 -11.45
N LYS A 156 -10.37 5.05 -11.45
CA LYS A 156 -11.50 4.83 -12.35
C LYS A 156 -11.35 5.72 -13.57
N THR A 157 -11.33 5.11 -14.73
CA THR A 157 -11.34 5.80 -16.02
C THR A 157 -12.71 5.71 -16.67
N GLU A 158 -12.82 6.08 -17.94
CA GLU A 158 -14.11 6.04 -18.67
C GLU A 158 -14.64 4.63 -18.83
N ASN A 159 -13.77 3.64 -19.05
CA ASN A 159 -14.17 2.30 -19.42
C ASN A 159 -13.69 1.21 -18.45
N LYS A 160 -12.73 1.53 -17.57
CA LYS A 160 -12.05 0.53 -16.74
C LYS A 160 -11.70 1.09 -15.36
N GLU A 161 -11.42 0.17 -14.47
CA GLU A 161 -10.81 0.45 -13.19
C GLU A 161 -9.41 -0.19 -13.15
N TYR A 162 -8.47 0.53 -12.55
CA TYR A 162 -7.10 0.09 -12.30
C TYR A 162 -6.88 0.12 -10.79
N CYS A 163 -6.55 -1.02 -10.23
CA CYS A 163 -6.37 -1.20 -8.80
C CYS A 163 -4.90 -1.44 -8.50
N PHE A 164 -4.39 -0.76 -7.51
CA PHE A 164 -3.02 -0.86 -7.03
C PHE A 164 -3.06 -1.04 -5.54
N TRP A 165 -2.53 -2.17 -5.01
CA TRP A 165 -2.51 -2.41 -3.57
C TRP A 165 -1.23 -3.12 -3.15
N LYS A 166 -0.92 -3.06 -1.86
CA LYS A 166 0.20 -3.79 -1.27
C LYS A 166 -0.06 -5.28 -1.25
N GLU A 167 0.99 -6.07 -1.39
CA GLU A 167 0.89 -7.50 -1.13
C GLU A 167 0.55 -7.77 0.34
N ASN A 168 1.31 -7.15 1.23
CA ASN A 168 1.07 -7.18 2.68
C ASN A 168 1.57 -5.89 3.35
N TYR A 169 1.74 -5.88 4.68
CA TYR A 169 2.12 -4.68 5.44
C TYR A 169 3.60 -4.32 5.37
N PHE A 170 4.46 -5.30 5.17
CA PHE A 170 5.90 -5.21 5.35
C PHE A 170 6.67 -5.31 4.04
N GLU A 171 6.05 -5.81 2.98
CA GLU A 171 6.68 -5.93 1.67
C GLU A 171 6.44 -4.68 0.82
N ASP A 172 7.37 -4.42 -0.09
CA ASP A 172 7.37 -3.25 -0.95
C ASP A 172 6.84 -3.52 -2.37
N ASP A 173 6.11 -4.63 -2.53
CA ASP A 173 5.48 -5.01 -3.79
C ASP A 173 4.08 -4.43 -3.95
N ILE A 174 3.81 -3.90 -5.16
CA ILE A 174 2.53 -3.35 -5.55
C ILE A 174 1.84 -4.32 -6.51
N TYR A 175 0.69 -4.83 -6.12
CA TYR A 175 -0.20 -5.58 -7.02
C TYR A 175 -0.96 -4.64 -7.93
N ILE A 176 -1.10 -5.05 -9.21
CA ILE A 176 -1.81 -4.29 -10.23
C ILE A 176 -2.89 -5.19 -10.83
N ALA A 177 -4.15 -4.77 -10.72
CA ALA A 177 -5.26 -5.40 -11.40
C ALA A 177 -6.04 -4.37 -12.23
N LYS A 178 -6.65 -4.83 -13.32
CA LYS A 178 -7.46 -4.00 -14.24
C LYS A 178 -8.72 -4.74 -14.66
N GLY A 179 -9.80 -4.00 -14.89
CA GLY A 179 -11.07 -4.58 -15.35
C GLY A 179 -12.27 -3.76 -14.97
N GLN A 180 -13.45 -4.41 -14.88
CA GLN A 180 -14.68 -3.75 -14.44
C GLN A 180 -14.85 -3.79 -12.91
N ASN A 181 -14.27 -4.76 -12.22
CA ASN A 181 -14.33 -4.88 -10.76
C ASN A 181 -13.02 -5.49 -10.19
N PRO A 182 -11.85 -4.86 -10.44
CA PRO A 182 -10.56 -5.44 -10.05
C PRO A 182 -10.37 -5.55 -8.53
N LYS A 183 -11.17 -4.83 -7.74
CA LYS A 183 -11.14 -4.89 -6.26
C LYS A 183 -11.52 -6.27 -5.69
N GLU A 184 -12.25 -7.11 -6.46
CA GLU A 184 -12.59 -8.47 -6.04
C GLU A 184 -11.36 -9.39 -5.91
N ASN A 185 -10.24 -9.00 -6.50
CA ASN A 185 -8.98 -9.73 -6.38
C ASN A 185 -8.15 -9.32 -5.16
N MET A 186 -8.59 -8.32 -4.41
CA MET A 186 -7.87 -7.89 -3.22
C MET A 186 -8.04 -8.92 -2.10
N PRO A 187 -6.97 -9.18 -1.33
CA PRO A 187 -7.07 -10.06 -0.18
C PRO A 187 -7.99 -9.46 0.89
N ASP A 188 -8.60 -10.35 1.64
CA ASP A 188 -9.34 -10.00 2.83
C ASP A 188 -8.39 -9.49 3.93
N ILE A 189 -8.83 -8.44 4.64
CA ILE A 189 -8.01 -7.80 5.66
C ILE A 189 -7.72 -8.72 6.84
N ASP A 190 -8.67 -9.59 7.22
CA ASP A 190 -8.50 -10.50 8.34
C ASP A 190 -7.47 -11.59 8.01
N SER A 191 -7.49 -12.10 6.77
CA SER A 191 -6.49 -13.08 6.34
C SER A 191 -5.08 -12.49 6.31
N LEU A 192 -4.91 -11.28 5.78
CA LEU A 192 -3.61 -10.59 5.79
C LEU A 192 -3.06 -10.41 7.21
N TRP A 193 -3.92 -9.99 8.15
CA TRP A 193 -3.48 -9.78 9.53
C TRP A 193 -3.14 -11.09 10.25
N ASN A 194 -3.95 -12.12 10.06
CA ASN A 194 -3.74 -13.43 10.69
C ASN A 194 -2.43 -14.09 10.28
N ASP A 195 -1.97 -13.84 9.07
CA ASP A 195 -0.67 -14.37 8.58
C ASP A 195 0.51 -13.75 9.35
N TRP A 196 0.38 -12.50 9.82
CA TRP A 196 1.45 -11.76 10.49
C TRP A 196 1.38 -11.79 12.01
N ALA A 197 0.20 -11.87 12.59
CA ALA A 197 -0.01 -11.85 14.03
C ALA A 197 -0.85 -13.05 14.51
N PRO A 198 -0.41 -14.28 14.26
CA PRO A 198 -1.17 -15.46 14.64
C PRO A 198 -1.38 -15.49 16.16
N GLY A 199 -2.65 -15.59 16.54
CA GLY A 199 -3.05 -15.63 17.97
C GLY A 199 -3.26 -14.27 18.64
N CYS A 200 -3.10 -13.15 17.91
CA CYS A 200 -3.56 -11.84 18.38
C CYS A 200 -5.00 -11.61 17.92
N TYR A 201 -5.90 -11.32 18.86
CA TYR A 201 -7.24 -10.87 18.47
C TYR A 201 -7.17 -9.46 17.88
N SER A 202 -7.86 -9.24 16.78
CA SER A 202 -7.96 -7.92 16.15
C SER A 202 -9.38 -7.63 15.70
N GLU A 203 -9.71 -6.33 15.62
CA GLU A 203 -10.87 -5.80 14.92
C GLU A 203 -10.36 -5.03 13.71
N ASN A 204 -10.74 -5.45 12.52
CA ASN A 204 -10.22 -4.93 11.27
C ASN A 204 -11.33 -4.24 10.48
N SER A 205 -10.98 -3.15 9.78
CA SER A 205 -11.92 -2.46 8.90
C SER A 205 -11.21 -1.90 7.68
N ARG A 206 -11.86 -2.02 6.52
CA ARG A 206 -11.41 -1.43 5.25
C ARG A 206 -12.37 -0.34 4.82
N ASN A 207 -11.83 0.87 4.58
CA ASN A 207 -12.58 2.04 4.14
C ASN A 207 -12.18 2.41 2.70
N TYR A 208 -13.16 2.87 1.93
CA TYR A 208 -13.00 3.36 0.56
C TYR A 208 -13.32 4.85 0.53
N ILE A 209 -12.29 5.68 0.33
CA ILE A 209 -12.40 7.14 0.39
C ILE A 209 -12.31 7.72 -1.02
N GLU A 210 -13.39 8.30 -1.50
CA GLU A 210 -13.43 8.91 -2.83
C GLU A 210 -12.73 10.28 -2.85
N ILE A 211 -11.87 10.47 -3.86
CA ILE A 211 -11.21 11.74 -4.15
C ILE A 211 -11.95 12.42 -5.29
N SER A 212 -12.83 13.35 -4.94
CA SER A 212 -13.49 14.18 -5.94
C SER A 212 -12.58 15.30 -6.45
N LYS A 213 -12.83 15.75 -7.70
CA LYS A 213 -12.20 16.95 -8.24
C LYS A 213 -12.57 18.15 -7.36
N ILE A 214 -11.60 19.01 -7.06
CA ILE A 214 -11.91 20.32 -6.47
C ILE A 214 -12.70 21.09 -7.52
N VAL A 215 -13.96 21.40 -7.21
CA VAL A 215 -14.75 22.37 -7.98
C VAL A 215 -14.26 23.74 -7.50
N GLU A 216 -13.43 24.39 -8.33
CA GLU A 216 -13.04 25.80 -8.15
C GLU A 216 -14.24 26.73 -8.44
#